data_818f774ce30a0e67b798ce94701c99e4
#
_entry.id   818f774ce30a0e67b798ce94701c99e4
#
_cell.length_a   1.000
_cell.length_b   1.000
_cell.length_c   1.000
_cell.angle_alpha   90.00
_cell.angle_beta   90.00
_cell.angle_gamma   90.00
#
_symmetry.space_group_name_H-M   'P 1'
#
loop_
_entity.id
_entity.type
_entity.pdbx_description
1 polymer ?
#
loop_
_entity_poly.entity_id
_entity_poly.type
_entity_poly.pdbx_seq_one_letter_code
_entity_poly.pdbx_strand_id
1 'polypeptide(L)'
;MSFRIEADSIGVKEVPINAYYGVQSLRGCENFQITGQRLKPEFIESLAEIKKACAICNWKIGELSDEIKDAICQACDEILEGKLHDEFICDPVQGGAGTTANMNANEVIANRAIEILGGQKGDYSIVHPNDHVNRAQSTNDVIPTAAKMTTVKLLRKCIHQIERLSKALGDKDVEFHDIIKMGRTQMQDAVPIRLGDEFGAYKKAVDRALRHILDAIEDMYVINLGGTAIGTALNADPRYVEALAPTLAELCGIPVVKADDLIDGTQNLDSFAQVSASLKTCAISCSKMANDLRLMSSGPRCGFQEINLPEMQNGSSIMPGKVNPVIPEVMSQVAFSVIGNDMTITMACEAGQLELNYAEPIIYYKLFSSIVAMTGAIQTFVDNCISGITANEERCRELVEGSVGVITAICPTVGYKLSADIAKTAIKTGESVRDVLKSKDIFSEDEIEKILDPKKMV
;
A
#
# COMPACT_ATOMS: atom_id res chain seq x y z
N MET A 1 34.29 -25.24 -2.15
CA MET A 1 33.30 -24.90 -3.22
C MET A 1 34.07 -24.81 -4.51
N SER A 2 33.49 -25.27 -5.62
CA SER A 2 34.09 -25.12 -6.94
C SER A 2 33.61 -23.82 -7.57
N PHE A 3 34.48 -23.17 -8.32
CA PHE A 3 34.21 -21.88 -8.98
C PHE A 3 34.42 -21.98 -10.49
N ARG A 4 33.74 -21.16 -11.23
CA ARG A 4 34.03 -20.86 -12.64
C ARG A 4 34.58 -19.42 -12.72
N ILE A 5 35.38 -19.16 -13.74
CA ILE A 5 35.96 -17.85 -13.97
C ILE A 5 35.10 -17.11 -14.98
N GLU A 6 34.61 -15.95 -14.58
CA GLU A 6 33.93 -15.02 -15.48
C GLU A 6 34.68 -13.67 -15.53
N ALA A 7 34.47 -12.93 -16.61
CA ALA A 7 35.09 -11.63 -16.82
C ALA A 7 34.08 -10.62 -17.33
N ASP A 8 34.22 -9.38 -16.89
CA ASP A 8 33.57 -8.19 -17.43
C ASP A 8 34.57 -7.11 -17.78
N SER A 9 34.13 -5.90 -18.14
CA SER A 9 35.00 -4.77 -18.49
C SER A 9 35.92 -4.30 -17.35
N ILE A 10 35.61 -4.68 -16.09
CA ILE A 10 36.38 -4.29 -14.91
C ILE A 10 37.48 -5.33 -14.63
N GLY A 11 37.25 -6.61 -14.99
CA GLY A 11 38.22 -7.68 -14.78
C GLY A 11 37.61 -9.02 -14.49
N VAL A 12 38.46 -9.95 -14.09
CA VAL A 12 38.12 -11.35 -13.84
C VAL A 12 37.61 -11.56 -12.39
N LYS A 13 36.69 -12.52 -12.21
CA LYS A 13 36.15 -12.89 -10.89
C LYS A 13 35.77 -14.36 -10.82
N GLU A 14 35.87 -14.95 -9.65
CA GLU A 14 35.42 -16.28 -9.34
C GLU A 14 33.92 -16.26 -9.00
N VAL A 15 33.11 -17.01 -9.73
CA VAL A 15 31.68 -17.20 -9.51
C VAL A 15 31.43 -18.64 -9.08
N PRO A 16 30.61 -18.95 -8.05
CA PRO A 16 30.32 -20.32 -7.68
C PRO A 16 29.80 -21.14 -8.88
N ILE A 17 30.31 -22.36 -9.08
CA ILE A 17 30.03 -23.16 -10.28
C ILE A 17 28.53 -23.43 -10.50
N ASN A 18 27.78 -23.55 -9.39
CA ASN A 18 26.35 -23.86 -9.42
C ASN A 18 25.46 -22.62 -9.52
N ALA A 19 25.97 -21.40 -9.30
CA ALA A 19 25.19 -20.18 -9.35
C ALA A 19 24.67 -19.89 -10.76
N TYR A 20 23.44 -19.37 -10.86
CA TYR A 20 22.89 -18.86 -12.11
C TYR A 20 23.20 -17.37 -12.31
N TYR A 21 23.46 -16.61 -11.23
CA TYR A 21 24.01 -15.27 -11.35
C TYR A 21 25.45 -15.31 -11.88
N GLY A 22 25.90 -14.20 -12.42
CA GLY A 22 27.25 -14.05 -12.99
C GLY A 22 28.08 -12.99 -12.27
N VAL A 23 29.15 -12.57 -12.95
CA VAL A 23 30.16 -11.66 -12.40
C VAL A 23 29.59 -10.29 -12.06
N GLN A 24 28.66 -9.73 -12.84
CA GLN A 24 28.12 -8.39 -12.58
C GLN A 24 27.19 -8.38 -11.39
N SER A 25 26.33 -9.39 -11.25
CA SER A 25 25.51 -9.58 -10.06
C SER A 25 26.35 -9.72 -8.77
N LEU A 26 27.42 -10.52 -8.84
CA LEU A 26 28.31 -10.75 -7.72
C LEU A 26 29.01 -9.45 -7.28
N ARG A 27 29.51 -8.64 -8.23
CA ARG A 27 30.08 -7.31 -7.91
C ARG A 27 29.06 -6.39 -7.26
N GLY A 28 27.85 -6.34 -7.80
CA GLY A 28 26.79 -5.51 -7.24
C GLY A 28 26.39 -5.94 -5.83
N CYS A 29 26.29 -7.25 -5.58
CA CYS A 29 26.02 -7.79 -4.26
C CYS A 29 27.11 -7.45 -3.24
N GLU A 30 28.38 -7.50 -3.64
CA GLU A 30 29.51 -7.10 -2.78
C GLU A 30 29.55 -5.61 -2.50
N ASN A 31 29.17 -4.77 -3.50
CA ASN A 31 29.15 -3.32 -3.35
C ASN A 31 27.98 -2.82 -2.49
N PHE A 32 26.82 -3.48 -2.59
CA PHE A 32 25.58 -3.00 -1.99
C PHE A 32 25.04 -4.00 -0.98
N GLN A 33 25.50 -3.89 0.26
CA GLN A 33 25.01 -4.62 1.43
C GLN A 33 24.33 -3.62 2.37
N ILE A 34 23.18 -3.09 1.94
CA ILE A 34 22.56 -1.91 2.57
C ILE A 34 21.42 -2.32 3.51
N THR A 35 20.46 -3.08 3.01
CA THR A 35 19.26 -3.47 3.78
C THR A 35 19.33 -4.89 4.30
N GLY A 36 20.17 -5.74 3.72
CA GLY A 36 20.21 -7.18 3.97
C GLY A 36 18.97 -7.92 3.44
N GLN A 37 18.13 -7.26 2.66
CA GLN A 37 16.94 -7.85 2.04
C GLN A 37 17.23 -8.28 0.61
N ARG A 38 16.32 -9.08 0.07
CA ARG A 38 16.31 -9.50 -1.34
C ARG A 38 15.24 -8.71 -2.10
N LEU A 39 15.33 -8.75 -3.44
CA LEU A 39 14.27 -8.23 -4.30
C LEU A 39 12.96 -8.96 -4.01
N LYS A 40 11.85 -8.24 -4.11
CA LYS A 40 10.52 -8.86 -3.92
C LYS A 40 10.20 -9.84 -5.04
N PRO A 41 9.53 -10.97 -4.75
CA PRO A 41 9.12 -11.94 -5.75
C PRO A 41 8.37 -11.29 -6.92
N GLU A 42 7.42 -10.41 -6.66
CA GLU A 42 6.64 -9.74 -7.70
C GLU A 42 7.51 -8.86 -8.62
N PHE A 43 8.64 -8.34 -8.14
CA PHE A 43 9.59 -7.57 -8.95
C PHE A 43 10.44 -8.49 -9.83
N ILE A 44 10.88 -9.63 -9.29
CA ILE A 44 11.59 -10.68 -10.03
C ILE A 44 10.70 -11.22 -11.16
N GLU A 45 9.44 -11.51 -10.85
CA GLU A 45 8.45 -11.96 -11.84
C GLU A 45 8.25 -10.92 -12.95
N SER A 46 8.12 -9.62 -12.58
CA SER A 46 7.96 -8.54 -13.56
C SER A 46 9.18 -8.40 -14.47
N LEU A 47 10.40 -8.58 -13.95
CA LEU A 47 11.61 -8.63 -14.77
C LEU A 47 11.56 -9.81 -15.74
N ALA A 48 11.17 -11.01 -15.28
CA ALA A 48 11.05 -12.19 -16.14
C ALA A 48 10.01 -12.01 -17.26
N GLU A 49 8.84 -11.44 -16.96
CA GLU A 49 7.80 -11.11 -17.95
C GLU A 49 8.32 -10.15 -19.02
N ILE A 50 9.06 -9.11 -18.62
CA ILE A 50 9.68 -8.14 -19.55
C ILE A 50 10.71 -8.85 -20.44
N LYS A 51 11.63 -9.64 -19.85
CA LYS A 51 12.66 -10.33 -20.61
C LYS A 51 12.06 -11.32 -21.60
N LYS A 52 10.99 -12.02 -21.23
CA LYS A 52 10.23 -12.91 -22.10
C LYS A 52 9.59 -12.13 -23.27
N ALA A 53 8.92 -11.01 -22.98
CA ALA A 53 8.33 -10.16 -24.02
C ALA A 53 9.39 -9.63 -24.99
N CYS A 54 10.53 -9.15 -24.49
CA CYS A 54 11.64 -8.66 -25.28
C CYS A 54 12.23 -9.76 -26.18
N ALA A 55 12.42 -10.97 -25.66
CA ALA A 55 12.89 -12.12 -26.46
C ALA A 55 11.93 -12.46 -27.61
N ILE A 56 10.62 -12.49 -27.34
CA ILE A 56 9.58 -12.74 -28.36
C ILE A 56 9.59 -11.63 -29.42
N CYS A 57 9.69 -10.36 -29.02
CA CYS A 57 9.70 -9.23 -29.96
C CYS A 57 10.98 -9.20 -30.81
N ASN A 58 12.15 -9.47 -30.23
CA ASN A 58 13.42 -9.56 -30.96
C ASN A 58 13.41 -10.75 -31.94
N TRP A 59 12.83 -11.87 -31.55
CA TRP A 59 12.65 -13.01 -32.46
C TRP A 59 11.74 -12.65 -33.65
N LYS A 60 10.60 -11.98 -33.41
CA LYS A 60 9.67 -11.57 -34.49
C LYS A 60 10.31 -10.69 -35.55
N ILE A 61 11.33 -9.90 -35.19
CA ILE A 61 12.07 -9.04 -36.14
C ILE A 61 13.32 -9.68 -36.71
N GLY A 62 13.66 -10.93 -36.32
CA GLY A 62 14.79 -11.70 -36.82
C GLY A 62 16.12 -11.46 -36.09
N GLU A 63 16.11 -10.83 -34.92
CA GLU A 63 17.30 -10.55 -34.10
C GLU A 63 17.71 -11.70 -33.16
N LEU A 64 16.81 -12.66 -32.92
CA LEU A 64 17.07 -13.88 -32.17
C LEU A 64 16.64 -15.12 -32.98
N SER A 65 17.39 -16.22 -32.86
CA SER A 65 16.99 -17.51 -33.39
C SER A 65 15.85 -18.15 -32.59
N ASP A 66 15.16 -19.12 -33.18
CA ASP A 66 14.10 -19.90 -32.50
C ASP A 66 14.64 -20.53 -31.22
N GLU A 67 15.81 -21.19 -31.28
CA GLU A 67 16.41 -21.91 -30.16
C GLU A 67 16.75 -21.00 -28.99
N ILE A 68 17.37 -19.83 -29.23
CA ILE A 68 17.73 -18.87 -28.19
C ILE A 68 16.48 -18.27 -27.57
N LYS A 69 15.50 -17.85 -28.39
CA LYS A 69 14.21 -17.32 -27.91
C LYS A 69 13.48 -18.35 -27.06
N ASP A 70 13.39 -19.60 -27.48
CA ASP A 70 12.69 -20.64 -26.73
C ASP A 70 13.38 -20.95 -25.40
N ALA A 71 14.70 -21.00 -25.37
CA ALA A 71 15.47 -21.20 -24.14
C ALA A 71 15.33 -20.03 -23.16
N ILE A 72 15.36 -18.78 -23.64
CA ILE A 72 15.11 -17.59 -22.81
C ILE A 72 13.68 -17.60 -22.25
N CYS A 73 12.68 -17.88 -23.09
CA CYS A 73 11.28 -17.96 -22.67
C CYS A 73 11.07 -19.04 -21.61
N GLN A 74 11.65 -20.23 -21.79
CA GLN A 74 11.56 -21.30 -20.82
C GLN A 74 12.23 -20.92 -19.49
N ALA A 75 13.40 -20.28 -19.52
CA ALA A 75 14.06 -19.79 -18.30
C ALA A 75 13.19 -18.76 -17.55
N CYS A 76 12.54 -17.86 -18.30
CA CYS A 76 11.59 -16.89 -17.72
C CYS A 76 10.37 -17.59 -17.09
N ASP A 77 9.81 -18.62 -17.75
CA ASP A 77 8.67 -19.38 -17.23
C ASP A 77 9.02 -20.07 -15.90
N GLU A 78 10.21 -20.66 -15.81
CA GLU A 78 10.69 -21.25 -14.55
C GLU A 78 10.82 -20.20 -13.42
N ILE A 79 11.23 -18.97 -13.72
CA ILE A 79 11.25 -17.88 -12.75
C ILE A 79 9.82 -17.51 -12.32
N LEU A 80 8.87 -17.44 -13.26
CA LEU A 80 7.46 -17.15 -12.99
C LEU A 80 6.78 -18.25 -12.15
N GLU A 81 7.26 -19.49 -12.23
CA GLU A 81 6.86 -20.60 -11.37
C GLU A 81 7.48 -20.52 -9.95
N GLY A 82 8.26 -19.50 -9.64
CA GLY A 82 8.93 -19.32 -8.35
C GLY A 82 10.28 -20.03 -8.23
N LYS A 83 10.79 -20.61 -9.30
CA LYS A 83 12.13 -21.19 -9.32
C LYS A 83 13.18 -20.08 -9.50
N LEU A 84 14.41 -20.36 -9.11
CA LEU A 84 15.57 -19.47 -9.26
C LEU A 84 15.48 -18.11 -8.54
N HIS A 85 14.46 -17.84 -7.72
CA HIS A 85 14.35 -16.58 -6.98
C HIS A 85 15.53 -16.35 -6.02
N ASP A 86 16.11 -17.40 -5.46
CA ASP A 86 17.29 -17.32 -4.60
C ASP A 86 18.57 -16.86 -5.35
N GLU A 87 18.56 -16.93 -6.66
CA GLU A 87 19.66 -16.49 -7.54
C GLU A 87 19.64 -14.96 -7.79
N PHE A 88 18.55 -14.27 -7.38
CA PHE A 88 18.45 -12.82 -7.39
C PHE A 88 19.06 -12.28 -6.10
N ILE A 89 20.39 -12.14 -6.11
CA ILE A 89 21.21 -11.89 -4.91
C ILE A 89 21.33 -10.41 -4.52
N CYS A 90 20.82 -9.50 -5.34
CA CYS A 90 21.00 -8.06 -5.16
C CYS A 90 20.19 -7.48 -4.02
N ASP A 91 20.78 -6.52 -3.27
CA ASP A 91 20.03 -5.69 -2.34
C ASP A 91 19.06 -4.76 -3.11
N PRO A 92 17.83 -4.54 -2.63
CA PRO A 92 16.88 -3.65 -3.28
C PRO A 92 17.32 -2.18 -3.32
N VAL A 93 18.22 -1.76 -2.42
CA VAL A 93 18.79 -0.41 -2.39
C VAL A 93 20.20 -0.45 -2.95
N GLN A 94 20.38 0.10 -4.16
CA GLN A 94 21.60 0.02 -4.94
C GLN A 94 21.82 1.29 -5.75
N GLY A 95 23.07 1.63 -6.05
CA GLY A 95 23.41 2.70 -6.98
C GLY A 95 23.23 2.28 -8.44
N GLY A 96 23.21 3.24 -9.36
CA GLY A 96 23.14 3.00 -10.81
C GLY A 96 21.74 2.71 -11.33
N ALA A 97 20.71 3.32 -10.76
CA ALA A 97 19.32 3.23 -11.22
C ALA A 97 18.78 1.79 -11.41
N GLY A 98 19.30 0.82 -10.63
CA GLY A 98 18.87 -0.57 -10.72
C GLY A 98 19.65 -1.44 -11.71
N THR A 99 20.77 -0.99 -12.23
CA THR A 99 21.59 -1.77 -13.19
C THR A 99 21.97 -3.14 -12.63
N THR A 100 22.30 -3.25 -11.34
CA THR A 100 22.63 -4.54 -10.73
C THR A 100 21.45 -5.51 -10.79
N ALA A 101 20.22 -5.06 -10.50
CA ALA A 101 19.03 -5.89 -10.59
C ALA A 101 18.72 -6.32 -12.04
N ASN A 102 18.86 -5.41 -13.01
CA ASN A 102 18.68 -5.75 -14.42
C ASN A 102 19.71 -6.78 -14.88
N MET A 103 21.00 -6.58 -14.54
CA MET A 103 22.05 -7.55 -14.90
C MET A 103 21.89 -8.88 -14.18
N ASN A 104 21.40 -8.88 -12.94
CA ASN A 104 21.09 -10.13 -12.23
C ASN A 104 20.02 -10.94 -12.98
N ALA A 105 18.95 -10.31 -13.43
CA ALA A 105 17.97 -10.99 -14.29
C ALA A 105 18.59 -11.50 -15.59
N ASN A 106 19.40 -10.67 -16.27
CA ASN A 106 20.04 -11.06 -17.51
C ASN A 106 20.97 -12.28 -17.34
N GLU A 107 21.81 -12.30 -16.30
CA GLU A 107 22.77 -13.38 -16.05
C GLU A 107 22.06 -14.66 -15.60
N VAL A 108 21.04 -14.60 -14.73
CA VAL A 108 20.25 -15.75 -14.30
C VAL A 108 19.54 -16.39 -15.48
N ILE A 109 18.87 -15.60 -16.31
CA ILE A 109 18.15 -16.08 -17.50
C ILE A 109 19.13 -16.65 -18.52
N ALA A 110 20.27 -15.97 -18.80
CA ALA A 110 21.26 -16.45 -19.73
C ALA A 110 21.85 -17.80 -19.30
N ASN A 111 22.28 -17.93 -18.04
CA ASN A 111 22.85 -19.17 -17.52
C ASN A 111 21.85 -20.33 -17.51
N ARG A 112 20.56 -20.05 -17.22
CA ARG A 112 19.53 -21.09 -17.33
C ARG A 112 19.25 -21.47 -18.77
N ALA A 113 19.19 -20.51 -19.70
CA ALA A 113 19.02 -20.77 -21.12
C ALA A 113 20.18 -21.58 -21.70
N ILE A 114 21.43 -21.28 -21.31
CA ILE A 114 22.63 -22.07 -21.69
C ILE A 114 22.45 -23.53 -21.25
N GLU A 115 22.05 -23.79 -20.03
CA GLU A 115 21.85 -25.14 -19.51
C GLU A 115 20.69 -25.85 -20.22
N ILE A 116 19.60 -25.18 -20.56
CA ILE A 116 18.49 -25.73 -21.40
C ILE A 116 19.00 -26.17 -22.76
N LEU A 117 19.94 -25.43 -23.36
CA LEU A 117 20.56 -25.75 -24.64
C LEU A 117 21.70 -26.77 -24.52
N GLY A 118 21.94 -27.38 -23.35
CA GLY A 118 22.94 -28.40 -23.09
C GLY A 118 24.36 -27.87 -22.88
N GLY A 119 24.53 -26.56 -22.69
CA GLY A 119 25.81 -25.93 -22.38
C GLY A 119 26.11 -25.87 -20.88
N GLN A 120 27.27 -25.31 -20.54
CA GLN A 120 27.70 -25.08 -19.15
C GLN A 120 27.50 -23.62 -18.76
N LYS A 121 27.01 -23.37 -17.53
CA LYS A 121 26.86 -22.00 -17.02
C LYS A 121 28.15 -21.20 -17.14
N GLY A 122 28.04 -19.96 -17.61
CA GLY A 122 29.16 -19.06 -17.92
C GLY A 122 29.66 -19.18 -19.36
N ASP A 123 29.15 -20.10 -20.18
CA ASP A 123 29.46 -20.14 -21.61
C ASP A 123 28.58 -19.15 -22.40
N TYR A 124 28.90 -17.90 -22.28
CA TYR A 124 28.17 -16.79 -22.91
C TYR A 124 28.33 -16.75 -24.47
N SER A 125 29.07 -17.68 -25.05
CA SER A 125 29.06 -17.86 -26.51
C SER A 125 27.77 -18.52 -27.01
N ILE A 126 27.02 -19.21 -26.12
CA ILE A 126 25.73 -19.84 -26.43
C ILE A 126 24.60 -18.84 -26.25
N VAL A 127 24.43 -18.30 -25.02
CA VAL A 127 23.47 -17.24 -24.74
C VAL A 127 24.14 -16.14 -23.91
N HIS A 128 24.28 -14.95 -24.52
CA HIS A 128 24.95 -13.82 -23.86
C HIS A 128 23.94 -12.95 -23.08
N PRO A 129 24.24 -12.55 -21.82
CA PRO A 129 23.34 -11.71 -21.02
C PRO A 129 22.97 -10.39 -21.67
N ASN A 130 23.95 -9.73 -22.31
CA ASN A 130 23.71 -8.41 -22.96
C ASN A 130 23.22 -8.57 -24.39
N ASP A 131 23.85 -9.43 -25.22
CA ASP A 131 23.61 -9.46 -26.67
C ASP A 131 22.33 -10.23 -27.02
N HIS A 132 21.86 -11.15 -26.15
CA HIS A 132 20.66 -11.94 -26.36
C HIS A 132 19.55 -11.55 -25.36
N VAL A 133 19.75 -11.71 -24.04
CA VAL A 133 18.71 -11.49 -23.04
C VAL A 133 18.34 -10.01 -22.92
N ASN A 134 19.33 -9.11 -22.96
CA ASN A 134 19.15 -7.66 -22.86
C ASN A 134 19.15 -6.95 -24.25
N ARG A 135 18.96 -7.69 -25.33
CA ARG A 135 18.98 -7.14 -26.71
C ARG A 135 17.99 -5.98 -26.85
N ALA A 136 18.48 -4.82 -27.34
CA ALA A 136 17.72 -3.60 -27.55
C ALA A 136 17.04 -3.04 -26.28
N GLN A 137 17.63 -3.28 -25.11
CA GLN A 137 17.13 -2.82 -23.81
C GLN A 137 18.19 -2.02 -23.07
N SER A 138 17.74 -1.20 -22.15
CA SER A 138 18.57 -0.54 -21.13
C SER A 138 18.00 -0.86 -19.74
N THR A 139 18.81 -0.76 -18.68
CA THR A 139 18.32 -0.66 -17.32
C THR A 139 17.21 0.39 -17.21
N ASN A 140 17.38 1.51 -17.91
CA ASN A 140 16.58 2.72 -17.78
C ASN A 140 15.15 2.59 -18.33
N ASP A 141 14.86 1.60 -19.16
CA ASP A 141 13.50 1.27 -19.62
C ASP A 141 12.95 0.00 -18.99
N VAL A 142 13.80 -0.97 -18.64
CA VAL A 142 13.41 -2.24 -18.03
C VAL A 142 13.00 -2.06 -16.55
N ILE A 143 13.83 -1.39 -15.76
CA ILE A 143 13.65 -1.29 -14.30
C ILE A 143 12.39 -0.48 -13.93
N PRO A 144 12.14 0.73 -14.46
CA PRO A 144 10.92 1.46 -14.16
C PRO A 144 9.66 0.74 -14.67
N THR A 145 9.73 0.08 -15.83
CA THR A 145 8.63 -0.77 -16.32
C THR A 145 8.33 -1.92 -15.35
N ALA A 146 9.36 -2.65 -14.88
CA ALA A 146 9.20 -3.71 -13.89
C ALA A 146 8.61 -3.16 -12.58
N ALA A 147 9.03 -1.98 -12.14
CA ALA A 147 8.50 -1.33 -10.95
C ALA A 147 7.04 -0.92 -11.09
N LYS A 148 6.62 -0.39 -12.24
CA LYS A 148 5.21 -0.10 -12.53
C LYS A 148 4.35 -1.36 -12.48
N MET A 149 4.77 -2.42 -13.17
CA MET A 149 4.06 -3.71 -13.14
C MET A 149 3.96 -4.30 -11.74
N THR A 150 5.05 -4.25 -10.97
CA THR A 150 5.07 -4.71 -9.57
C THR A 150 4.13 -3.89 -8.70
N THR A 151 4.12 -2.56 -8.87
CA THR A 151 3.20 -1.67 -8.18
C THR A 151 1.75 -2.06 -8.45
N VAL A 152 1.38 -2.34 -9.70
CA VAL A 152 0.04 -2.81 -10.07
C VAL A 152 -0.29 -4.13 -9.40
N LYS A 153 0.62 -5.12 -9.44
CA LYS A 153 0.41 -6.44 -8.81
C LYS A 153 0.15 -6.31 -7.30
N LEU A 154 0.95 -5.49 -6.62
CA LEU A 154 0.81 -5.25 -5.18
C LEU A 154 -0.45 -4.43 -4.84
N LEU A 155 -0.74 -3.38 -5.61
CA LEU A 155 -1.93 -2.56 -5.41
C LEU A 155 -3.23 -3.34 -5.60
N ARG A 156 -3.32 -4.27 -6.55
CA ARG A 156 -4.49 -5.15 -6.72
C ARG A 156 -4.83 -5.90 -5.43
N LYS A 157 -3.80 -6.41 -4.73
CA LYS A 157 -3.97 -7.07 -3.42
C LYS A 157 -4.42 -6.07 -2.34
N CYS A 158 -3.86 -4.87 -2.33
CA CYS A 158 -4.20 -3.81 -1.38
C CYS A 158 -5.63 -3.29 -1.60
N ILE A 159 -6.01 -3.01 -2.84
CA ILE A 159 -7.35 -2.57 -3.24
C ILE A 159 -8.40 -3.55 -2.73
N HIS A 160 -8.19 -4.84 -2.93
CA HIS A 160 -9.11 -5.87 -2.41
C HIS A 160 -9.31 -5.76 -0.89
N GLN A 161 -8.25 -5.49 -0.11
CA GLN A 161 -8.39 -5.32 1.35
C GLN A 161 -9.10 -4.00 1.71
N ILE A 162 -8.88 -2.93 0.95
CA ILE A 162 -9.59 -1.65 1.15
C ILE A 162 -11.09 -1.80 0.86
N GLU A 163 -11.46 -2.56 -0.18
CA GLU A 163 -12.86 -2.89 -0.48
C GLU A 163 -13.50 -3.70 0.65
N ARG A 164 -12.78 -4.67 1.22
CA ARG A 164 -13.24 -5.41 2.40
C ARG A 164 -13.45 -4.51 3.61
N LEU A 165 -12.55 -3.54 3.83
CA LEU A 165 -12.69 -2.56 4.91
C LEU A 165 -13.91 -1.69 4.69
N SER A 166 -14.11 -1.16 3.49
CA SER A 166 -15.30 -0.36 3.14
C SER A 166 -16.59 -1.13 3.41
N LYS A 167 -16.64 -2.42 3.01
CA LYS A 167 -17.79 -3.28 3.26
C LYS A 167 -18.03 -3.48 4.76
N ALA A 168 -17.01 -3.86 5.52
CA ALA A 168 -17.12 -4.11 6.96
C ALA A 168 -17.61 -2.87 7.73
N LEU A 169 -17.15 -1.67 7.35
CA LEU A 169 -17.62 -0.41 7.93
C LEU A 169 -19.08 -0.14 7.57
N GLY A 170 -19.51 -0.45 6.36
CA GLY A 170 -20.91 -0.35 5.96
C GLY A 170 -21.83 -1.34 6.70
N ASP A 171 -21.35 -2.56 6.96
CA ASP A 171 -22.06 -3.53 7.75
C ASP A 171 -22.27 -3.00 9.20
N LYS A 172 -21.26 -2.34 9.80
CA LYS A 172 -21.35 -1.71 11.12
C LYS A 172 -22.23 -0.45 11.14
N ASP A 173 -22.24 0.34 10.08
CA ASP A 173 -23.17 1.47 9.92
C ASP A 173 -24.62 0.99 10.08
N VAL A 174 -24.99 -0.08 9.37
CA VAL A 174 -26.32 -0.68 9.46
C VAL A 174 -26.58 -1.32 10.84
N GLU A 175 -25.63 -2.08 11.38
CA GLU A 175 -25.75 -2.77 12.67
C GLU A 175 -25.99 -1.80 13.82
N PHE A 176 -25.31 -0.64 13.82
CA PHE A 176 -25.37 0.35 14.91
C PHE A 176 -26.29 1.55 14.63
N HIS A 177 -27.14 1.44 13.60
CA HIS A 177 -27.99 2.55 13.15
C HIS A 177 -28.91 3.11 14.25
N ASP A 178 -29.46 2.26 15.09
CA ASP A 178 -30.41 2.66 16.14
C ASP A 178 -29.75 3.02 17.47
N ILE A 179 -28.41 2.91 17.57
CA ILE A 179 -27.66 3.18 18.80
C ILE A 179 -27.25 4.64 18.82
N ILE A 180 -27.73 5.37 19.82
CA ILE A 180 -27.43 6.79 19.99
C ILE A 180 -26.36 6.96 21.06
N LYS A 181 -25.32 7.72 20.73
CA LYS A 181 -24.22 8.10 21.62
C LYS A 181 -24.03 9.61 21.70
N MET A 182 -23.22 10.07 22.64
CA MET A 182 -22.82 11.47 22.67
C MET A 182 -21.74 11.73 21.62
N GLY A 183 -22.02 12.64 20.67
CA GLY A 183 -21.04 13.17 19.76
C GLY A 183 -20.08 14.15 20.48
N ARG A 184 -18.80 14.15 20.07
CA ARG A 184 -17.76 14.99 20.68
C ARG A 184 -16.99 15.77 19.64
N THR A 185 -16.71 17.02 19.96
CA THR A 185 -15.77 17.87 19.20
C THR A 185 -14.69 18.37 20.15
N GLN A 186 -13.43 18.29 19.76
CA GLN A 186 -12.30 18.69 20.64
C GLN A 186 -12.30 17.95 22.00
N MET A 187 -12.80 16.73 22.02
CA MET A 187 -12.98 15.90 23.23
C MET A 187 -14.04 16.42 24.22
N GLN A 188 -14.82 17.42 23.85
CA GLN A 188 -15.94 17.94 24.65
C GLN A 188 -17.26 17.43 24.09
N ASP A 189 -18.24 17.25 24.99
CA ASP A 189 -19.61 16.88 24.62
C ASP A 189 -20.18 17.91 23.64
N ALA A 190 -20.80 17.41 22.57
CA ALA A 190 -21.43 18.26 21.57
C ALA A 190 -22.94 17.95 21.52
N VAL A 191 -23.36 17.12 20.59
CA VAL A 191 -24.75 16.73 20.39
C VAL A 191 -24.86 15.21 20.21
N PRO A 192 -26.03 14.57 20.48
CA PRO A 192 -26.23 13.18 20.17
C PRO A 192 -26.00 12.89 18.69
N ILE A 193 -25.51 11.68 18.41
CA ILE A 193 -25.26 11.14 17.05
C ILE A 193 -25.54 9.63 17.06
N ARG A 194 -25.93 9.07 15.95
CA ARG A 194 -25.99 7.62 15.78
C ARG A 194 -24.59 7.03 15.71
N LEU A 195 -24.34 5.95 16.44
CA LEU A 195 -23.06 5.24 16.35
C LEU A 195 -22.84 4.71 14.92
N GLY A 196 -23.89 4.25 14.24
CA GLY A 196 -23.83 3.84 12.85
C GLY A 196 -23.31 4.95 11.92
N ASP A 197 -23.77 6.20 12.08
CA ASP A 197 -23.35 7.33 11.25
C ASP A 197 -21.83 7.59 11.35
N GLU A 198 -21.21 7.34 12.50
CA GLU A 198 -19.74 7.41 12.64
C GLU A 198 -19.04 6.36 11.76
N PHE A 199 -19.52 5.10 11.76
CA PHE A 199 -19.00 4.05 10.88
C PHE A 199 -19.27 4.34 9.42
N GLY A 200 -20.44 4.88 9.08
CA GLY A 200 -20.77 5.38 7.75
C GLY A 200 -19.81 6.48 7.27
N ALA A 201 -19.43 7.40 8.16
CA ALA A 201 -18.45 8.45 7.88
C ALA A 201 -17.04 7.88 7.64
N TYR A 202 -16.62 6.88 8.41
CA TYR A 202 -15.36 6.16 8.16
C TYR A 202 -15.37 5.45 6.80
N LYS A 203 -16.47 4.77 6.46
CA LYS A 203 -16.66 4.17 5.14
C LYS A 203 -16.48 5.19 4.01
N LYS A 204 -17.10 6.36 4.11
CA LYS A 204 -16.97 7.42 3.10
C LYS A 204 -15.53 7.90 2.92
N ALA A 205 -14.74 7.96 3.99
CA ALA A 205 -13.33 8.31 3.92
C ALA A 205 -12.52 7.21 3.20
N VAL A 206 -12.79 5.94 3.49
CA VAL A 206 -12.17 4.78 2.84
C VAL A 206 -12.53 4.73 1.35
N ASP A 207 -13.80 4.94 0.99
CA ASP A 207 -14.28 4.97 -0.40
C ASP A 207 -13.57 6.07 -1.22
N ARG A 208 -13.34 7.25 -0.63
CA ARG A 208 -12.57 8.32 -1.29
C ARG A 208 -11.11 7.93 -1.49
N ALA A 209 -10.49 7.31 -0.47
CA ALA A 209 -9.11 6.85 -0.57
C ALA A 209 -8.95 5.76 -1.65
N LEU A 210 -9.91 4.82 -1.72
CA LEU A 210 -9.94 3.80 -2.77
C LEU A 210 -9.98 4.44 -4.17
N ARG A 211 -10.86 5.41 -4.38
CA ARG A 211 -10.95 6.12 -5.66
C ARG A 211 -9.63 6.79 -6.04
N HIS A 212 -8.97 7.49 -5.10
CA HIS A 212 -7.67 8.12 -5.37
C HIS A 212 -6.58 7.10 -5.75
N ILE A 213 -6.61 5.91 -5.16
CA ILE A 213 -5.67 4.84 -5.52
C ILE A 213 -6.01 4.27 -6.91
N LEU A 214 -7.30 4.11 -7.23
CA LEU A 214 -7.75 3.66 -8.55
C LEU A 214 -7.42 4.69 -9.64
N ASP A 215 -7.53 5.97 -9.35
CA ASP A 215 -7.12 7.04 -10.28
C ASP A 215 -5.59 7.01 -10.49
N ALA A 216 -4.81 6.82 -9.43
CA ALA A 216 -3.35 6.82 -9.50
C ALA A 216 -2.74 5.56 -10.16
N ILE A 217 -3.44 4.42 -10.17
CA ILE A 217 -2.95 3.19 -10.79
C ILE A 217 -2.93 3.29 -12.32
N GLU A 218 -3.75 4.16 -12.92
CA GLU A 218 -3.82 4.34 -14.36
C GLU A 218 -2.46 4.77 -14.95
N ASP A 219 -1.74 5.64 -14.25
CA ASP A 219 -0.40 6.09 -14.67
C ASP A 219 0.65 4.95 -14.60
N MET A 220 0.37 3.89 -13.83
CA MET A 220 1.23 2.71 -13.78
C MET A 220 1.12 1.83 -15.02
N TYR A 221 0.07 1.98 -15.82
CA TYR A 221 -0.06 1.25 -17.08
C TYR A 221 0.75 1.87 -18.21
N VAL A 222 1.17 3.13 -18.09
CA VAL A 222 1.96 3.83 -19.10
C VAL A 222 3.45 3.54 -18.86
N ILE A 223 4.10 2.79 -19.77
CA ILE A 223 5.47 2.29 -19.61
C ILE A 223 6.42 2.91 -20.65
N ASN A 224 7.70 3.02 -20.29
CA ASN A 224 8.76 3.54 -21.16
C ASN A 224 9.61 2.44 -21.84
N LEU A 225 9.16 1.17 -21.79
CA LEU A 225 9.87 0.04 -22.39
C LEU A 225 10.07 0.26 -23.89
N GLY A 226 11.29 0.07 -24.36
CA GLY A 226 11.72 0.38 -25.73
C GLY A 226 12.38 1.76 -25.88
N GLY A 227 12.33 2.62 -24.85
CA GLY A 227 12.99 3.92 -24.84
C GLY A 227 14.51 3.85 -24.80
N THR A 228 15.06 2.71 -24.39
CA THR A 228 16.49 2.46 -24.22
C THR A 228 17.14 3.42 -23.20
N ALA A 229 18.30 3.97 -23.50
CA ALA A 229 19.13 4.68 -22.53
C ALA A 229 18.50 5.98 -21.97
N ILE A 230 17.86 6.77 -22.84
CA ILE A 230 17.33 8.11 -22.51
C ILE A 230 15.95 8.39 -23.14
N GLY A 231 15.22 7.34 -23.55
CA GLY A 231 13.91 7.51 -24.17
C GLY A 231 13.90 7.77 -25.70
N THR A 232 15.06 7.79 -26.34
CA THR A 232 15.15 8.07 -27.79
C THR A 232 15.04 6.81 -28.66
N ALA A 233 14.92 5.63 -28.06
CA ALA A 233 14.93 4.32 -28.72
C ALA A 233 16.20 4.10 -29.61
N LEU A 234 17.32 4.73 -29.26
CA LEU A 234 18.55 4.64 -30.02
C LEU A 234 18.99 3.17 -30.17
N ASN A 235 19.26 2.73 -31.39
CA ASN A 235 19.64 1.37 -31.77
C ASN A 235 18.55 0.29 -31.59
N ALA A 236 17.29 0.67 -31.30
CA ALA A 236 16.17 -0.26 -31.30
C ALA A 236 15.41 -0.19 -32.63
N ASP A 237 15.03 -1.35 -33.18
CA ASP A 237 14.17 -1.40 -34.37
C ASP A 237 12.77 -0.86 -34.03
N PRO A 238 12.19 0.06 -34.80
CA PRO A 238 10.85 0.58 -34.54
C PRO A 238 9.77 -0.51 -34.44
N ARG A 239 9.90 -1.62 -35.21
CA ARG A 239 8.97 -2.76 -35.13
C ARG A 239 9.03 -3.45 -33.79
N TYR A 240 10.23 -3.54 -33.18
CA TYR A 240 10.43 -4.06 -31.84
C TYR A 240 9.74 -3.16 -30.81
N VAL A 241 10.01 -1.84 -30.86
CA VAL A 241 9.45 -0.87 -29.92
C VAL A 241 7.91 -0.89 -29.92
N GLU A 242 7.28 -0.92 -31.10
CA GLU A 242 5.83 -0.94 -31.22
C GLU A 242 5.21 -2.28 -30.76
N ALA A 243 5.93 -3.39 -30.86
CA ALA A 243 5.42 -4.70 -30.45
C ALA A 243 5.53 -4.96 -28.95
N LEU A 244 6.36 -4.21 -28.21
CA LEU A 244 6.68 -4.51 -26.80
C LEU A 244 5.48 -4.43 -25.87
N ALA A 245 4.80 -3.28 -25.79
CA ALA A 245 3.71 -3.08 -24.84
C ALA A 245 2.54 -4.04 -25.10
N PRO A 246 2.05 -4.25 -26.33
CA PRO A 246 1.01 -5.26 -26.59
C PRO A 246 1.43 -6.68 -26.21
N THR A 247 2.67 -7.10 -26.55
CA THR A 247 3.17 -8.43 -26.20
C THR A 247 3.29 -8.60 -24.68
N LEU A 248 3.78 -7.59 -23.97
CA LEU A 248 3.89 -7.62 -22.52
C LEU A 248 2.51 -7.65 -21.85
N ALA A 249 1.56 -6.86 -22.32
CA ALA A 249 0.18 -6.84 -21.80
C ALA A 249 -0.50 -8.21 -21.92
N GLU A 250 -0.31 -8.90 -23.06
CA GLU A 250 -0.82 -10.25 -23.26
C GLU A 250 -0.21 -11.27 -22.29
N LEU A 251 1.10 -11.18 -22.05
CA LEU A 251 1.82 -12.12 -21.17
C LEU A 251 1.48 -11.94 -19.68
N CYS A 252 1.39 -10.70 -19.19
CA CYS A 252 1.25 -10.42 -17.76
C CYS A 252 -0.20 -10.14 -17.30
N GLY A 253 -1.15 -9.95 -18.23
CA GLY A 253 -2.54 -9.61 -17.90
C GLY A 253 -2.69 -8.22 -17.25
N ILE A 254 -1.71 -7.33 -17.46
CA ILE A 254 -1.76 -5.91 -17.06
C ILE A 254 -1.91 -5.10 -18.35
N PRO A 255 -2.85 -4.16 -18.46
CA PRO A 255 -3.12 -3.42 -19.70
C PRO A 255 -2.07 -2.31 -19.92
N VAL A 256 -0.79 -2.69 -19.97
CA VAL A 256 0.28 -1.73 -20.19
C VAL A 256 0.23 -1.15 -21.60
N VAL A 257 0.53 0.13 -21.72
CA VAL A 257 0.61 0.89 -22.97
C VAL A 257 1.94 1.63 -23.05
N LYS A 258 2.44 1.80 -24.27
CA LYS A 258 3.65 2.59 -24.52
C LYS A 258 3.39 4.07 -24.19
N ALA A 259 4.29 4.73 -23.49
CA ALA A 259 4.23 6.17 -23.28
C ALA A 259 4.24 6.93 -24.62
N ASP A 260 3.46 8.00 -24.70
CA ASP A 260 3.44 8.89 -25.89
C ASP A 260 4.80 9.54 -26.10
N ASP A 261 5.48 9.93 -25.01
CA ASP A 261 6.86 10.40 -25.01
C ASP A 261 7.71 9.50 -24.10
N LEU A 262 8.60 8.71 -24.73
CA LEU A 262 9.49 7.79 -24.01
C LEU A 262 10.60 8.54 -23.26
N ILE A 263 10.95 9.78 -23.65
CA ILE A 263 11.92 10.61 -22.93
C ILE A 263 11.32 11.06 -21.60
N ASP A 264 10.08 11.56 -21.63
CA ASP A 264 9.30 11.89 -20.44
C ASP A 264 9.18 10.66 -19.52
N GLY A 265 8.75 9.53 -20.08
CA GLY A 265 8.58 8.28 -19.31
C GLY A 265 9.88 7.70 -18.74
N THR A 266 11.06 8.12 -19.23
CA THR A 266 12.37 7.69 -18.72
C THR A 266 12.89 8.62 -17.62
N GLN A 267 12.70 9.93 -17.75
CA GLN A 267 13.26 10.89 -16.78
C GLN A 267 12.34 11.17 -15.58
N ASN A 268 11.01 11.04 -15.72
CA ASN A 268 10.05 11.45 -14.69
C ASN A 268 9.44 10.26 -13.95
N LEU A 269 9.36 10.38 -12.62
CA LEU A 269 8.86 9.35 -11.70
C LEU A 269 7.68 9.84 -10.83
N ASP A 270 7.03 10.91 -11.26
CA ASP A 270 5.90 11.54 -10.58
C ASP A 270 4.70 10.59 -10.40
N SER A 271 4.50 9.65 -11.33
CA SER A 271 3.49 8.60 -11.22
C SER A 271 3.67 7.73 -9.95
N PHE A 272 4.91 7.42 -9.56
CA PHE A 272 5.18 6.69 -8.30
C PHE A 272 4.91 7.57 -7.07
N ALA A 273 5.23 8.86 -7.14
CA ALA A 273 4.91 9.82 -6.09
C ALA A 273 3.39 9.96 -5.91
N GLN A 274 2.62 9.96 -7.00
CA GLN A 274 1.15 10.04 -6.97
C GLN A 274 0.54 8.80 -6.30
N VAL A 275 1.00 7.60 -6.63
CA VAL A 275 0.58 6.36 -5.96
C VAL A 275 0.91 6.42 -4.47
N SER A 276 2.13 6.85 -4.11
CA SER A 276 2.57 6.99 -2.72
C SER A 276 1.70 7.98 -1.94
N ALA A 277 1.39 9.14 -2.52
CA ALA A 277 0.53 10.15 -1.92
C ALA A 277 -0.90 9.65 -1.68
N SER A 278 -1.44 8.88 -2.62
CA SER A 278 -2.77 8.27 -2.51
C SER A 278 -2.80 7.22 -1.39
N LEU A 279 -1.78 6.38 -1.30
CA LEU A 279 -1.62 5.38 -0.23
C LEU A 279 -1.45 6.05 1.14
N LYS A 280 -0.65 7.13 1.23
CA LYS A 280 -0.51 7.94 2.44
C LYS A 280 -1.85 8.50 2.90
N THR A 281 -2.67 9.04 1.99
CA THR A 281 -3.99 9.56 2.33
C THR A 281 -4.91 8.48 2.90
N CYS A 282 -4.87 7.27 2.34
CA CYS A 282 -5.55 6.10 2.88
C CYS A 282 -5.07 5.76 4.30
N ALA A 283 -3.75 5.72 4.49
CA ALA A 283 -3.13 5.43 5.79
C ALA A 283 -3.53 6.45 6.87
N ILE A 284 -3.57 7.75 6.54
CA ILE A 284 -4.03 8.83 7.44
C ILE A 284 -5.47 8.55 7.89
N SER A 285 -6.37 8.23 6.96
CA SER A 285 -7.78 7.95 7.27
C SER A 285 -7.93 6.72 8.17
N CYS A 286 -7.20 5.65 7.88
CA CYS A 286 -7.20 4.43 8.70
C CYS A 286 -6.63 4.68 10.11
N SER A 287 -5.55 5.48 10.24
CA SER A 287 -4.96 5.82 11.53
C SER A 287 -5.89 6.69 12.38
N LYS A 288 -6.57 7.67 11.75
CA LYS A 288 -7.58 8.49 12.45
C LYS A 288 -8.71 7.62 12.99
N MET A 289 -9.26 6.72 12.18
CA MET A 289 -10.28 5.77 12.60
C MET A 289 -9.78 4.88 13.74
N ALA A 290 -8.57 4.33 13.63
CA ALA A 290 -7.96 3.51 14.67
C ALA A 290 -7.84 4.25 16.02
N ASN A 291 -7.49 5.54 16.00
CA ASN A 291 -7.44 6.36 17.20
C ASN A 291 -8.83 6.57 17.82
N ASP A 292 -9.86 6.83 17.01
CA ASP A 292 -11.24 6.96 17.50
C ASP A 292 -11.73 5.66 18.14
N LEU A 293 -11.50 4.49 17.50
CA LEU A 293 -11.88 3.20 18.04
C LEU A 293 -11.21 2.89 19.38
N ARG A 294 -9.90 3.23 19.51
CA ARG A 294 -9.18 3.11 20.78
C ARG A 294 -9.77 3.98 21.87
N LEU A 295 -10.20 5.19 21.51
CA LEU A 295 -10.81 6.13 22.45
C LEU A 295 -12.19 5.65 22.87
N MET A 296 -13.07 5.31 21.94
CA MET A 296 -14.43 4.80 22.22
C MET A 296 -14.42 3.51 23.02
N SER A 297 -13.42 2.64 22.84
CA SER A 297 -13.26 1.38 23.60
C SER A 297 -12.48 1.53 24.91
N SER A 298 -12.02 2.74 25.26
CA SER A 298 -11.19 2.97 26.45
C SER A 298 -11.93 2.61 27.75
N GLY A 299 -11.22 2.04 28.71
CA GLY A 299 -11.81 1.67 30.00
C GLY A 299 -11.22 0.36 30.56
N PRO A 300 -12.05 -0.51 31.16
CA PRO A 300 -13.53 -0.56 31.11
C PRO A 300 -14.30 0.39 32.06
N ARG A 301 -13.70 0.89 33.11
CA ARG A 301 -14.45 1.67 34.12
C ARG A 301 -14.10 3.17 34.11
N CYS A 302 -12.87 3.51 33.70
CA CYS A 302 -12.35 4.88 33.74
C CYS A 302 -12.22 5.51 32.36
N GLY A 303 -12.89 4.94 31.34
CA GLY A 303 -12.90 5.46 29.97
C GLY A 303 -14.32 5.55 29.41
N PHE A 304 -14.42 5.76 28.11
CA PHE A 304 -15.72 5.93 27.45
C PHE A 304 -16.52 4.63 27.40
N GLN A 305 -15.87 3.56 26.96
CA GLN A 305 -16.49 2.22 26.84
C GLN A 305 -17.83 2.23 26.07
N GLU A 306 -17.90 3.00 24.99
CA GLU A 306 -19.07 3.06 24.11
C GLU A 306 -19.13 1.84 23.18
N ILE A 307 -17.97 1.23 22.88
CA ILE A 307 -17.83 0.01 22.09
C ILE A 307 -16.88 -0.97 22.76
N ASN A 308 -16.96 -2.24 22.36
CA ASN A 308 -15.98 -3.27 22.70
C ASN A 308 -15.25 -3.70 21.43
N LEU A 309 -13.93 -3.83 21.52
CA LEU A 309 -13.09 -4.42 20.49
C LEU A 309 -12.87 -5.91 20.79
N PRO A 310 -12.64 -6.76 19.76
CA PRO A 310 -12.26 -8.15 19.98
C PRO A 310 -10.98 -8.27 20.81
N GLU A 311 -10.97 -9.22 21.74
CA GLU A 311 -9.80 -9.53 22.57
C GLU A 311 -8.83 -10.41 21.79
N MET A 312 -7.76 -9.83 21.22
CA MET A 312 -6.86 -10.56 20.33
C MET A 312 -5.61 -11.12 21.01
N GLN A 313 -5.20 -10.54 22.14
CA GLN A 313 -4.08 -11.04 22.95
C GLN A 313 -4.09 -10.46 24.35
N ASN A 314 -3.40 -11.11 25.28
CA ASN A 314 -3.19 -10.59 26.63
C ASN A 314 -2.45 -9.26 26.57
N GLY A 315 -2.94 -8.24 27.27
CA GLY A 315 -2.44 -6.87 27.19
C GLY A 315 -1.31 -6.55 28.16
N SER A 316 -1.01 -7.44 29.13
CA SER A 316 -0.02 -7.17 30.17
C SER A 316 0.53 -8.46 30.76
N SER A 317 1.83 -8.48 31.02
CA SER A 317 2.51 -9.56 31.76
C SER A 317 2.37 -9.45 33.28
N ILE A 318 1.89 -8.29 33.77
CA ILE A 318 1.86 -7.96 35.23
C ILE A 318 0.47 -7.61 35.72
N MET A 319 -0.47 -7.27 34.84
CA MET A 319 -1.86 -6.93 35.18
C MET A 319 -2.81 -7.99 34.60
N PRO A 320 -3.25 -8.99 35.39
CA PRO A 320 -4.17 -10.03 34.91
C PRO A 320 -5.49 -9.41 34.40
N GLY A 321 -5.97 -9.88 33.25
CA GLY A 321 -7.24 -9.43 32.66
C GLY A 321 -7.17 -8.09 31.91
N LYS A 322 -6.00 -7.44 31.81
CA LYS A 322 -5.86 -6.26 30.98
C LYS A 322 -5.75 -6.67 29.51
N VAL A 323 -6.65 -6.15 28.67
CA VAL A 323 -6.62 -6.31 27.21
C VAL A 323 -6.38 -4.94 26.57
N ASN A 324 -5.45 -4.86 25.64
CA ASN A 324 -5.12 -3.62 24.93
C ASN A 324 -5.68 -3.65 23.49
N PRO A 325 -6.00 -2.48 22.90
CA PRO A 325 -6.50 -2.36 21.52
C PRO A 325 -5.36 -2.50 20.50
N VAL A 326 -4.65 -3.64 20.50
CA VAL A 326 -3.41 -3.85 19.74
C VAL A 326 -3.57 -3.79 18.24
N ILE A 327 -4.75 -4.13 17.71
CA ILE A 327 -4.99 -4.08 16.27
C ILE A 327 -5.12 -2.63 15.77
N PRO A 328 -5.91 -1.74 16.38
CA PRO A 328 -5.83 -0.30 16.07
C PRO A 328 -4.44 0.30 16.27
N GLU A 329 -3.68 -0.17 17.27
CA GLU A 329 -2.30 0.32 17.49
C GLU A 329 -1.37 -0.01 16.32
N VAL A 330 -1.38 -1.24 15.82
CA VAL A 330 -0.55 -1.62 14.67
C VAL A 330 -0.98 -0.90 13.39
N MET A 331 -2.28 -0.63 13.21
CA MET A 331 -2.76 0.17 12.07
C MET A 331 -2.14 1.58 12.08
N SER A 332 -2.09 2.22 13.24
CA SER A 332 -1.45 3.53 13.39
C SER A 332 0.07 3.47 13.14
N GLN A 333 0.77 2.44 13.62
CA GLN A 333 2.20 2.26 13.39
C GLN A 333 2.52 2.08 11.89
N VAL A 334 1.72 1.29 11.18
CA VAL A 334 1.88 1.13 9.73
C VAL A 334 1.63 2.46 9.01
N ALA A 335 0.62 3.22 9.41
CA ALA A 335 0.36 4.54 8.84
C ALA A 335 1.55 5.50 9.03
N PHE A 336 2.19 5.50 10.21
CA PHE A 336 3.40 6.31 10.45
C PHE A 336 4.55 5.91 9.52
N SER A 337 4.75 4.61 9.31
CA SER A 337 5.75 4.09 8.38
C SER A 337 5.47 4.51 6.94
N VAL A 338 4.22 4.42 6.49
CA VAL A 338 3.81 4.83 5.13
C VAL A 338 4.03 6.34 4.92
N ILE A 339 3.66 7.17 5.91
CA ILE A 339 3.89 8.62 5.85
C ILE A 339 5.38 8.94 5.74
N GLY A 340 6.23 8.29 6.54
CA GLY A 340 7.69 8.46 6.47
C GLY A 340 8.28 7.98 5.14
N ASN A 341 7.80 6.86 4.60
CA ASN A 341 8.22 6.36 3.30
C ASN A 341 7.81 7.29 2.16
N ASP A 342 6.62 7.89 2.20
CA ASP A 342 6.15 8.87 1.23
C ASP A 342 7.07 10.10 1.15
N MET A 343 7.56 10.59 2.28
CA MET A 343 8.56 11.67 2.28
C MET A 343 9.86 11.24 1.57
N THR A 344 10.33 10.02 1.82
CA THR A 344 11.51 9.48 1.12
C THR A 344 11.28 9.38 -0.38
N ILE A 345 10.11 8.88 -0.80
CA ILE A 345 9.73 8.75 -2.22
C ILE A 345 9.66 10.13 -2.87
N THR A 346 9.04 11.12 -2.22
CA THR A 346 8.95 12.49 -2.72
C THR A 346 10.33 13.10 -2.98
N MET A 347 11.24 12.99 -2.01
CA MET A 347 12.62 13.48 -2.15
C MET A 347 13.39 12.76 -3.26
N ALA A 348 13.21 11.43 -3.37
CA ALA A 348 13.89 10.63 -4.37
C ALA A 348 13.35 10.89 -5.79
N CYS A 349 12.05 11.14 -5.96
CA CYS A 349 11.47 11.53 -7.25
C CYS A 349 12.00 12.90 -7.70
N GLU A 350 12.18 13.84 -6.78
CA GLU A 350 12.74 15.19 -7.08
C GLU A 350 14.23 15.13 -7.44
N ALA A 351 14.98 14.15 -6.93
CA ALA A 351 16.43 14.05 -7.06
C ALA A 351 16.92 13.67 -8.48
N GLY A 352 16.03 13.42 -9.45
CA GLY A 352 16.38 13.14 -10.84
C GLY A 352 17.15 14.30 -11.49
N GLN A 353 18.04 13.95 -12.41
CA GLN A 353 18.85 14.93 -13.15
C GLN A 353 18.82 14.63 -14.64
N LEU A 354 18.40 15.61 -15.43
CA LEU A 354 18.30 15.51 -16.88
C LEU A 354 17.47 14.27 -17.30
N GLU A 355 18.03 13.34 -18.03
CA GLU A 355 17.30 12.27 -18.71
C GLU A 355 17.08 11.02 -17.87
N LEU A 356 17.51 10.98 -16.57
CA LEU A 356 17.35 9.81 -15.71
C LEU A 356 17.27 10.17 -14.21
N ASN A 357 16.57 9.36 -13.45
CA ASN A 357 16.60 9.41 -11.99
C ASN A 357 17.40 8.23 -11.42
N TYR A 358 18.55 8.50 -10.82
CA TYR A 358 19.40 7.47 -10.19
C TYR A 358 18.83 6.85 -8.94
N ALA A 359 17.84 7.52 -8.31
CA ALA A 359 17.27 7.11 -7.03
C ALA A 359 16.06 6.15 -7.15
N GLU A 360 15.78 5.63 -8.35
CA GLU A 360 14.71 4.63 -8.59
C GLU A 360 14.69 3.49 -7.59
N PRO A 361 15.81 2.83 -7.22
CA PRO A 361 15.77 1.70 -6.31
C PRO A 361 15.17 2.02 -4.94
N ILE A 362 15.48 3.19 -4.34
CA ILE A 362 14.89 3.56 -3.04
C ILE A 362 13.41 3.90 -3.16
N ILE A 363 12.96 4.48 -4.28
CA ILE A 363 11.55 4.74 -4.55
C ILE A 363 10.78 3.41 -4.53
N TYR A 364 11.22 2.43 -5.29
CA TYR A 364 10.56 1.13 -5.43
C TYR A 364 10.58 0.34 -4.13
N TYR A 365 11.72 0.30 -3.44
CA TYR A 365 11.85 -0.36 -2.13
C TYR A 365 10.85 0.20 -1.10
N LYS A 366 10.74 1.52 -1.01
CA LYS A 366 9.84 2.20 -0.07
C LYS A 366 8.37 2.06 -0.46
N LEU A 367 8.05 2.19 -1.75
CA LEU A 367 6.69 2.05 -2.23
C LEU A 367 6.16 0.62 -2.04
N PHE A 368 6.92 -0.39 -2.49
CA PHE A 368 6.51 -1.79 -2.34
C PHE A 368 6.34 -2.17 -0.86
N SER A 369 7.25 -1.72 -0.01
CA SER A 369 7.16 -1.95 1.44
C SER A 369 5.89 -1.32 2.03
N SER A 370 5.54 -0.11 1.60
CA SER A 370 4.32 0.60 2.04
C SER A 370 3.05 -0.12 1.61
N ILE A 371 2.98 -0.56 0.33
CA ILE A 371 1.79 -1.27 -0.18
C ILE A 371 1.59 -2.60 0.55
N VAL A 372 2.67 -3.37 0.74
CA VAL A 372 2.60 -4.66 1.44
C VAL A 372 2.20 -4.48 2.90
N ALA A 373 2.78 -3.51 3.60
CA ALA A 373 2.45 -3.22 4.99
C ALA A 373 0.98 -2.76 5.15
N MET A 374 0.49 -1.88 4.25
CA MET A 374 -0.92 -1.46 4.25
C MET A 374 -1.86 -2.63 3.97
N THR A 375 -1.52 -3.50 3.03
CA THR A 375 -2.32 -4.69 2.72
C THR A 375 -2.53 -5.56 3.96
N GLY A 376 -1.44 -5.90 4.65
CA GLY A 376 -1.49 -6.71 5.87
C GLY A 376 -2.18 -6.00 7.04
N ALA A 377 -1.93 -4.70 7.22
CA ALA A 377 -2.56 -3.92 8.27
C ALA A 377 -4.08 -3.80 8.08
N ILE A 378 -4.56 -3.53 6.86
CA ILE A 378 -5.98 -3.44 6.57
C ILE A 378 -6.64 -4.81 6.72
N GLN A 379 -6.01 -5.89 6.25
CA GLN A 379 -6.51 -7.24 6.42
C GLN A 379 -6.74 -7.56 7.91
N THR A 380 -5.71 -7.38 8.76
CA THR A 380 -5.85 -7.66 10.19
C THR A 380 -6.82 -6.68 10.87
N PHE A 381 -6.92 -5.44 10.40
CA PHE A 381 -7.87 -4.46 10.94
C PHE A 381 -9.33 -4.87 10.67
N VAL A 382 -9.62 -5.41 9.50
CA VAL A 382 -10.94 -5.97 9.17
C VAL A 382 -11.22 -7.23 9.98
N ASP A 383 -10.31 -8.22 9.92
CA ASP A 383 -10.55 -9.57 10.43
C ASP A 383 -10.54 -9.62 11.96
N ASN A 384 -9.66 -8.85 12.59
CA ASN A 384 -9.37 -8.93 14.02
C ASN A 384 -9.86 -7.71 14.82
N CYS A 385 -10.49 -6.73 14.17
CA CYS A 385 -11.04 -5.57 14.85
C CYS A 385 -12.44 -5.21 14.34
N ILE A 386 -12.57 -4.60 13.16
CA ILE A 386 -13.82 -3.99 12.68
C ILE A 386 -14.99 -4.97 12.69
N SER A 387 -14.81 -6.18 12.14
CA SER A 387 -15.90 -7.17 12.01
C SER A 387 -16.46 -7.62 13.36
N GLY A 388 -15.64 -7.63 14.40
CA GLY A 388 -16.02 -8.10 15.74
C GLY A 388 -16.36 -7.00 16.75
N ILE A 389 -16.43 -5.73 16.34
CA ILE A 389 -16.84 -4.63 17.23
C ILE A 389 -18.29 -4.84 17.67
N THR A 390 -18.55 -4.64 18.96
CA THR A 390 -19.91 -4.56 19.53
C THR A 390 -20.12 -3.23 20.23
N ALA A 391 -21.37 -2.77 20.30
CA ALA A 391 -21.71 -1.54 21.01
C ALA A 391 -22.11 -1.82 22.45
N ASN A 392 -21.83 -0.89 23.35
CA ASN A 392 -22.35 -0.86 24.72
C ASN A 392 -23.53 0.13 24.79
N GLU A 393 -24.70 -0.30 24.35
CA GLU A 393 -25.90 0.54 24.23
C GLU A 393 -26.24 1.26 25.54
N GLU A 394 -26.21 0.52 26.66
CA GLU A 394 -26.48 1.08 28.00
C GLU A 394 -25.52 2.21 28.32
N ARG A 395 -24.22 1.98 28.06
CA ARG A 395 -23.19 3.01 28.32
C ARG A 395 -23.34 4.22 27.42
N CYS A 396 -23.67 4.02 26.15
CA CYS A 396 -24.00 5.10 25.24
C CYS A 396 -25.17 5.95 25.75
N ARG A 397 -26.24 5.28 26.21
CA ARG A 397 -27.42 5.91 26.79
C ARG A 397 -27.09 6.72 28.05
N GLU A 398 -26.36 6.13 29.01
CA GLU A 398 -25.92 6.81 30.25
C GLU A 398 -25.15 8.09 29.94
N LEU A 399 -24.23 8.05 28.98
CA LEU A 399 -23.42 9.20 28.61
C LEU A 399 -24.25 10.32 27.95
N VAL A 400 -25.25 9.96 27.13
CA VAL A 400 -26.18 10.94 26.55
C VAL A 400 -27.06 11.59 27.64
N GLU A 401 -27.66 10.77 28.52
CA GLU A 401 -28.54 11.26 29.59
C GLU A 401 -27.80 12.11 30.62
N GLY A 402 -26.54 11.79 30.89
CA GLY A 402 -25.69 12.55 31.81
C GLY A 402 -25.06 13.81 31.20
N SER A 403 -25.13 13.99 29.88
CA SER A 403 -24.48 15.13 29.21
C SER A 403 -25.36 16.38 29.21
N VAL A 404 -24.72 17.53 29.39
CA VAL A 404 -25.36 18.84 29.17
C VAL A 404 -25.54 19.18 27.67
N GLY A 405 -24.92 18.39 26.77
CA GLY A 405 -25.02 18.59 25.32
C GLY A 405 -26.45 18.42 24.77
N VAL A 406 -27.31 17.67 25.45
CA VAL A 406 -28.75 17.53 25.10
C VAL A 406 -29.51 18.84 25.15
N ILE A 407 -28.97 19.84 25.85
CA ILE A 407 -29.56 21.20 25.94
C ILE A 407 -29.65 21.89 24.58
N THR A 408 -28.75 21.57 23.67
CA THR A 408 -28.76 22.13 22.31
C THR A 408 -30.06 21.73 21.57
N ALA A 409 -30.57 20.56 21.83
CA ALA A 409 -31.83 20.07 21.21
C ALA A 409 -33.07 20.78 21.72
N ILE A 410 -33.07 21.27 23.00
CA ILE A 410 -34.20 22.00 23.57
C ILE A 410 -34.14 23.50 23.29
N CYS A 411 -32.99 24.00 22.85
CA CYS A 411 -32.79 25.43 22.60
C CYS A 411 -33.84 26.06 21.65
N PRO A 412 -34.26 25.40 20.53
CA PRO A 412 -35.35 25.93 19.69
C PRO A 412 -36.69 26.07 20.42
N THR A 413 -36.97 25.25 21.42
CA THR A 413 -38.23 25.21 22.17
C THR A 413 -38.25 26.26 23.30
N VAL A 414 -37.13 26.38 24.04
CA VAL A 414 -37.08 27.21 25.26
C VAL A 414 -36.31 28.52 25.06
N GLY A 415 -35.59 28.66 23.96
CA GLY A 415 -34.75 29.83 23.66
C GLY A 415 -33.37 29.77 24.31
N TYR A 416 -32.39 30.47 23.71
CA TYR A 416 -30.97 30.41 24.09
C TYR A 416 -30.71 30.79 25.57
N LYS A 417 -31.37 31.86 26.07
CA LYS A 417 -31.12 32.35 27.42
C LYS A 417 -31.50 31.34 28.52
N LEU A 418 -32.67 30.68 28.37
CA LEU A 418 -33.11 29.66 29.30
C LEU A 418 -32.29 28.39 29.17
N SER A 419 -31.94 27.98 27.97
CA SER A 419 -31.03 26.85 27.71
C SER A 419 -29.69 27.07 28.41
N ALA A 420 -29.07 28.24 28.26
CA ALA A 420 -27.82 28.58 28.92
C ALA A 420 -27.91 28.57 30.45
N ASP A 421 -29.04 28.99 31.03
CA ASP A 421 -29.28 28.94 32.46
C ASP A 421 -29.44 27.51 32.99
N ILE A 422 -30.14 26.67 32.25
CA ILE A 422 -30.31 25.24 32.57
C ILE A 422 -28.93 24.54 32.50
N ALA A 423 -28.13 24.79 31.46
CA ALA A 423 -26.79 24.21 31.32
C ALA A 423 -25.88 24.58 32.48
N LYS A 424 -25.84 25.88 32.84
CA LYS A 424 -25.04 26.36 33.97
C LYS A 424 -25.49 25.76 35.30
N THR A 425 -26.79 25.57 35.49
CA THR A 425 -27.36 24.95 36.71
C THR A 425 -26.93 23.47 36.74
N ALA A 426 -27.15 22.70 35.68
CA ALA A 426 -26.77 21.30 35.60
C ALA A 426 -25.26 21.08 35.87
N ILE A 427 -24.39 21.89 35.25
CA ILE A 427 -22.93 21.83 35.47
C ILE A 427 -22.58 22.11 36.93
N LYS A 428 -23.23 23.12 37.52
CA LYS A 428 -22.92 23.57 38.90
C LYS A 428 -23.42 22.60 39.96
N THR A 429 -24.60 22.01 39.76
CA THR A 429 -25.24 21.11 40.76
C THR A 429 -24.86 19.66 40.56
N GLY A 430 -24.41 19.25 39.35
CA GLY A 430 -24.21 17.86 38.96
C GLY A 430 -25.52 17.12 38.63
N GLU A 431 -26.65 17.84 38.62
CA GLU A 431 -27.96 17.27 38.26
C GLU A 431 -28.07 17.11 36.74
N SER A 432 -28.87 16.13 36.30
CA SER A 432 -29.14 15.97 34.89
C SER A 432 -29.96 17.15 34.33
N VAL A 433 -29.87 17.40 33.01
CA VAL A 433 -30.72 18.42 32.35
C VAL A 433 -32.20 18.13 32.59
N ARG A 434 -32.58 16.86 32.64
CA ARG A 434 -33.92 16.40 32.94
C ARG A 434 -34.38 16.86 34.33
N ASP A 435 -33.58 16.69 35.38
CA ASP A 435 -33.92 17.05 36.77
C ASP A 435 -33.99 18.55 36.91
N VAL A 436 -33.08 19.31 36.27
CA VAL A 436 -33.12 20.77 36.27
C VAL A 436 -34.38 21.29 35.57
N LEU A 437 -34.81 20.66 34.43
CA LEU A 437 -36.07 21.04 33.79
C LEU A 437 -37.28 20.77 34.67
N LYS A 438 -37.34 19.59 35.34
CA LYS A 438 -38.39 19.27 36.31
C LYS A 438 -38.43 20.30 37.47
N SER A 439 -37.28 20.62 38.03
CA SER A 439 -37.22 21.56 39.16
C SER A 439 -37.66 23.02 38.81
N LYS A 440 -37.60 23.38 37.55
CA LYS A 440 -38.05 24.70 37.07
C LYS A 440 -39.55 24.76 36.77
N ASP A 441 -40.25 23.62 36.74
CA ASP A 441 -41.70 23.53 36.51
C ASP A 441 -42.20 24.24 35.24
N ILE A 442 -41.41 24.21 34.18
CA ILE A 442 -41.67 24.91 32.93
C ILE A 442 -42.43 23.98 31.94
N PHE A 443 -42.18 22.67 32.03
CA PHE A 443 -42.74 21.66 31.18
C PHE A 443 -43.33 20.49 32.02
N SER A 444 -44.39 19.86 31.52
CA SER A 444 -44.88 18.61 32.08
C SER A 444 -43.85 17.47 31.85
N GLU A 445 -43.95 16.39 32.66
CA GLU A 445 -43.07 15.21 32.46
C GLU A 445 -43.15 14.65 31.07
N ASP A 446 -44.34 14.58 30.47
CA ASP A 446 -44.54 14.09 29.11
C ASP A 446 -43.88 14.98 28.01
N GLU A 447 -43.86 16.30 28.28
CA GLU A 447 -43.15 17.25 27.39
C GLU A 447 -41.65 17.10 27.53
N ILE A 448 -41.12 16.97 28.74
CA ILE A 448 -39.69 16.75 28.99
C ILE A 448 -39.23 15.48 28.31
N GLU A 449 -39.97 14.35 28.42
CA GLU A 449 -39.66 13.09 27.75
C GLU A 449 -39.63 13.25 26.24
N LYS A 450 -40.59 13.98 25.65
CA LYS A 450 -40.65 14.22 24.20
C LYS A 450 -39.54 15.12 23.67
N ILE A 451 -39.16 16.12 24.48
CA ILE A 451 -38.12 17.10 24.11
C ILE A 451 -36.72 16.49 24.24
N LEU A 452 -36.51 15.68 25.29
CA LEU A 452 -35.23 15.02 25.57
C LEU A 452 -35.11 13.63 24.93
N ASP A 453 -36.04 13.22 24.06
CA ASP A 453 -35.94 11.97 23.33
C ASP A 453 -34.73 12.00 22.37
N PRO A 454 -33.66 11.24 22.63
CA PRO A 454 -32.45 11.28 21.81
C PRO A 454 -32.72 10.91 20.35
N LYS A 455 -33.75 10.12 20.08
CA LYS A 455 -34.15 9.71 18.70
C LYS A 455 -34.62 10.87 17.84
N LYS A 456 -35.02 11.97 18.45
CA LYS A 456 -35.45 13.20 17.75
C LYS A 456 -34.32 14.20 17.56
N MET A 457 -33.16 13.91 18.13
CA MET A 457 -31.97 14.79 18.08
C MET A 457 -30.99 14.39 16.96
N VAL A 458 -31.24 13.26 16.28
CA VAL A 458 -30.37 12.64 15.27
C VAL A 458 -31.13 12.38 13.98
#